data_3e929391a6f47d37976a372b8312e597
#
_entry.id   3e929391a6f47d37976a372b8312e597
#
_cell.length_a   1.000
_cell.length_b   1.000
_cell.length_c   1.000
_cell.angle_alpha   90.00
_cell.angle_beta   90.00
_cell.angle_gamma   90.00
#
_symmetry.space_group_name_H-M   'P 1'
#
loop_
_entity.id
_entity.type
_entity.pdbx_description
1 polymer ?
#
loop_
_entity_poly.entity_id
_entity_poly.type
_entity_poly.pdbx_seq_one_letter_code
_entity_poly.pdbx_strand_id
1 'polypeptide(L)'
;MVRAGVQRAEAIEADAVDFPEEREEILLEAADAWQRAGHPDRARALLETLIEGGGEYGCDARVQLADLLLETGEADAAYAQLKTMAKDPALRDRQCELAAELLATHGDLDQAARWYDRAAARLTDEQLDALRRGDEWIAIGTTIMLRNRQQLRQQLGRQPDMLDSLVPDLPDPEQPTTSEELLDSGFVPRQVRMLTFQRDQRRLAQQRWPGEYEQPEDEYYAAAEHNWRQVRDSGVGSITVVAAVVDDLAAFAEKHGVSPTDSSIKQRYCHTVPEDLTIAWPPERNAPCWCGSTRKYKKCCSRPR
;
A
#
# COMPACT_ATOMS: atom_id res chain seq x y z
N MET A 1 -8.07 26.82 -0.92
CA MET A 1 -7.72 25.44 -1.28
C MET A 1 -7.61 25.26 -2.79
N VAL A 2 -8.56 25.66 -3.62
CA VAL A 2 -8.54 25.48 -5.10
C VAL A 2 -7.26 26.01 -5.76
N ARG A 3 -6.81 27.23 -5.42
CA ARG A 3 -5.61 27.84 -6.00
C ARG A 3 -4.31 27.04 -5.75
N ALA A 4 -4.20 26.41 -4.58
CA ALA A 4 -3.04 25.58 -4.26
C ALA A 4 -3.07 24.23 -5.04
N GLY A 5 -4.25 23.67 -5.29
CA GLY A 5 -4.41 22.49 -6.13
C GLY A 5 -4.00 22.74 -7.58
N VAL A 6 -4.43 23.86 -8.15
CA VAL A 6 -4.04 24.27 -9.51
C VAL A 6 -2.53 24.45 -9.64
N GLN A 7 -1.90 25.18 -8.70
CA GLN A 7 -0.45 25.38 -8.71
C GLN A 7 0.33 24.07 -8.62
N ARG A 8 -0.18 23.12 -7.84
CA ARG A 8 0.44 21.77 -7.76
C ARG A 8 0.31 21.04 -9.08
N ALA A 9 -0.86 21.04 -9.71
CA ALA A 9 -1.08 20.37 -10.99
C ALA A 9 -0.21 20.98 -12.11
N GLU A 10 -0.08 22.33 -12.15
CA GLU A 10 0.81 23.03 -13.07
C GLU A 10 2.27 22.64 -12.86
N ALA A 11 2.72 22.52 -11.60
CA ALA A 11 4.09 22.13 -11.29
C ALA A 11 4.39 20.70 -11.76
N ILE A 12 3.50 19.73 -11.43
CA ILE A 12 3.66 18.35 -11.88
C ILE A 12 3.68 18.28 -13.42
N GLU A 13 2.78 18.99 -14.10
CA GLU A 13 2.75 18.98 -15.56
C GLU A 13 4.02 19.58 -16.18
N ALA A 14 4.62 20.61 -15.55
CA ALA A 14 5.86 21.20 -16.01
C ALA A 14 7.04 20.22 -15.89
N ASP A 15 7.08 19.39 -14.86
CA ASP A 15 8.11 18.37 -14.66
C ASP A 15 8.20 17.39 -15.85
N ALA A 16 7.12 17.14 -16.58
CA ALA A 16 7.11 16.30 -17.78
C ALA A 16 7.99 16.83 -18.92
N VAL A 17 8.37 18.11 -18.88
CA VAL A 17 9.31 18.73 -19.83
C VAL A 17 10.75 18.55 -19.36
N ASP A 18 10.97 18.61 -18.05
CA ASP A 18 12.30 18.52 -17.44
C ASP A 18 12.76 17.05 -17.30
N PHE A 19 11.83 16.10 -17.24
CA PHE A 19 12.08 14.65 -17.13
C PHE A 19 11.42 13.86 -18.27
N PRO A 20 11.94 13.96 -19.50
CA PRO A 20 11.33 13.36 -20.68
C PRO A 20 11.27 11.82 -20.65
N GLU A 21 12.15 11.16 -19.90
CA GLU A 21 12.17 9.70 -19.68
C GLU A 21 11.03 9.19 -18.78
N GLU A 22 10.49 10.06 -17.92
CA GLU A 22 9.38 9.76 -16.99
C GLU A 22 8.08 10.46 -17.45
N ARG A 23 8.08 11.03 -18.65
CA ARG A 23 7.03 11.92 -19.13
C ARG A 23 5.63 11.34 -19.05
N GLU A 24 5.43 10.09 -19.46
CA GLU A 24 4.11 9.46 -19.46
C GLU A 24 3.58 9.28 -18.03
N GLU A 25 4.42 8.86 -17.10
CA GLU A 25 4.08 8.71 -15.68
C GLU A 25 3.71 10.06 -15.06
N ILE A 26 4.53 11.07 -15.29
CA ILE A 26 4.29 12.44 -14.81
C ILE A 26 2.98 13.01 -15.38
N LEU A 27 2.67 12.77 -16.65
CA LEU A 27 1.42 13.22 -17.26
C LEU A 27 0.18 12.52 -16.68
N LEU A 28 0.29 11.23 -16.28
CA LEU A 28 -0.78 10.54 -15.54
C LEU A 28 -1.01 11.20 -14.17
N GLU A 29 0.06 11.48 -13.44
CA GLU A 29 -0.03 12.16 -12.15
C GLU A 29 -0.59 13.58 -12.30
N ALA A 30 -0.17 14.32 -13.33
CA ALA A 30 -0.69 15.65 -13.63
C ALA A 30 -2.19 15.61 -13.94
N ALA A 31 -2.67 14.62 -14.71
CA ALA A 31 -4.08 14.47 -15.03
C ALA A 31 -4.93 14.28 -13.77
N ASP A 32 -4.50 13.40 -12.88
CA ASP A 32 -5.16 13.18 -11.59
C ASP A 32 -5.13 14.44 -10.70
N ALA A 33 -4.01 15.17 -10.67
CA ALA A 33 -3.92 16.44 -9.95
C ALA A 33 -4.86 17.51 -10.51
N TRP A 34 -5.02 17.60 -11.84
CA TRP A 34 -5.96 18.51 -12.49
C TRP A 34 -7.42 18.13 -12.20
N GLN A 35 -7.77 16.83 -12.23
CA GLN A 35 -9.11 16.36 -11.86
C GLN A 35 -9.45 16.78 -10.42
N ARG A 36 -8.56 16.50 -9.47
CA ARG A 36 -8.73 16.91 -8.06
C ARG A 36 -8.77 18.42 -7.85
N ALA A 37 -8.12 19.19 -8.70
CA ALA A 37 -8.18 20.65 -8.68
C ALA A 37 -9.46 21.21 -9.29
N GLY A 38 -10.37 20.37 -9.85
CA GLY A 38 -11.63 20.79 -10.46
C GLY A 38 -11.48 21.27 -11.92
N HIS A 39 -10.47 20.81 -12.62
CA HIS A 39 -10.21 21.13 -14.02
C HIS A 39 -10.28 19.88 -14.92
N PRO A 40 -11.48 19.24 -15.06
CA PRO A 40 -11.65 17.98 -15.78
C PRO A 40 -11.26 18.08 -17.26
N ASP A 41 -11.47 19.24 -17.91
CA ASP A 41 -11.10 19.41 -19.32
C ASP A 41 -9.58 19.30 -19.53
N ARG A 42 -8.78 19.83 -18.59
CA ARG A 42 -7.33 19.71 -18.67
C ARG A 42 -6.86 18.30 -18.40
N ALA A 43 -7.43 17.63 -17.39
CA ALA A 43 -7.17 16.23 -17.12
C ALA A 43 -7.48 15.38 -18.36
N ARG A 44 -8.66 15.56 -18.97
CA ARG A 44 -9.06 14.86 -20.20
C ARG A 44 -8.04 15.02 -21.32
N ALA A 45 -7.58 16.25 -21.60
CA ALA A 45 -6.62 16.51 -22.67
C ALA A 45 -5.29 15.77 -22.47
N LEU A 46 -4.79 15.69 -21.24
CA LEU A 46 -3.57 14.95 -20.92
C LEU A 46 -3.78 13.44 -21.11
N LEU A 47 -4.90 12.90 -20.62
CA LEU A 47 -5.25 11.49 -20.78
C LEU A 47 -5.43 11.08 -22.25
N GLU A 48 -6.07 11.91 -23.06
CA GLU A 48 -6.22 11.68 -24.50
C GLU A 48 -4.85 11.65 -25.19
N THR A 49 -3.91 12.53 -24.80
CA THR A 49 -2.54 12.52 -25.31
C THR A 49 -1.81 11.20 -25.00
N LEU A 50 -1.96 10.69 -23.78
CA LEU A 50 -1.37 9.40 -23.38
C LEU A 50 -2.02 8.22 -24.10
N ILE A 51 -3.32 8.27 -24.32
CA ILE A 51 -4.08 7.25 -25.07
C ILE A 51 -3.60 7.19 -26.53
N GLU A 52 -3.33 8.34 -27.15
CA GLU A 52 -2.77 8.41 -28.51
C GLU A 52 -1.34 7.84 -28.57
N GLY A 53 -0.55 7.99 -27.53
CA GLY A 53 0.77 7.37 -27.39
C GLY A 53 0.72 5.85 -27.29
N GLY A 54 -0.38 5.30 -26.78
CA GLY A 54 -0.59 3.86 -26.62
C GLY A 54 0.25 3.24 -25.51
N GLY A 55 0.48 1.91 -25.60
CA GLY A 55 1.28 1.17 -24.64
C GLY A 55 0.59 1.01 -23.29
N GLU A 56 1.41 0.73 -22.25
CA GLU A 56 0.93 0.51 -20.87
C GLU A 56 0.31 1.78 -20.30
N TYR A 57 0.97 2.92 -20.43
CA TYR A 57 0.45 4.22 -19.99
C TYR A 57 -0.84 4.64 -20.72
N GLY A 58 -0.99 4.25 -21.98
CA GLY A 58 -2.25 4.42 -22.71
C GLY A 58 -3.40 3.63 -22.09
N CYS A 59 -3.14 2.44 -21.56
CA CYS A 59 -4.13 1.66 -20.81
C CYS A 59 -4.45 2.31 -19.46
N ASP A 60 -3.46 2.77 -18.69
CA ASP A 60 -3.67 3.49 -17.45
C ASP A 60 -4.49 4.76 -17.67
N ALA A 61 -4.15 5.53 -18.70
CA ALA A 61 -4.89 6.73 -19.07
C ALA A 61 -6.36 6.45 -19.46
N ARG A 62 -6.66 5.29 -20.06
CA ARG A 62 -8.05 4.90 -20.35
C ARG A 62 -8.84 4.59 -19.09
N VAL A 63 -8.22 4.02 -18.06
CA VAL A 63 -8.89 3.80 -16.76
C VAL A 63 -9.19 5.13 -16.10
N GLN A 64 -8.21 6.04 -16.02
CA GLN A 64 -8.42 7.37 -15.44
C GLN A 64 -9.44 8.19 -16.23
N LEU A 65 -9.42 8.12 -17.58
CA LEU A 65 -10.44 8.79 -18.40
C LEU A 65 -11.83 8.20 -18.17
N ALA A 66 -11.93 6.88 -17.98
CA ALA A 66 -13.21 6.26 -17.66
C ALA A 66 -13.75 6.72 -16.30
N ASP A 67 -12.87 6.89 -15.30
CA ASP A 67 -13.23 7.47 -13.99
C ASP A 67 -13.79 8.88 -14.16
N LEU A 68 -13.03 9.76 -14.82
CA LEU A 68 -13.44 11.13 -15.11
C LEU A 68 -14.81 11.20 -15.81
N LEU A 69 -15.02 10.32 -16.79
CA LEU A 69 -16.28 10.26 -17.55
C LEU A 69 -17.45 9.76 -16.69
N LEU A 70 -17.22 8.81 -15.78
CA LEU A 70 -18.25 8.35 -14.84
C LEU A 70 -18.62 9.45 -13.85
N GLU A 71 -17.64 10.18 -13.31
CA GLU A 71 -17.88 11.32 -12.43
C GLU A 71 -18.67 12.44 -13.10
N THR A 72 -18.45 12.67 -14.42
CA THR A 72 -19.15 13.69 -15.20
C THR A 72 -20.48 13.20 -15.78
N GLY A 73 -20.86 11.95 -15.55
CA GLY A 73 -22.11 11.36 -16.01
C GLY A 73 -22.11 10.86 -17.46
N GLU A 74 -20.92 10.74 -18.07
CA GLU A 74 -20.72 10.27 -19.44
C GLU A 74 -20.49 8.74 -19.49
N ALA A 75 -21.37 7.96 -18.87
CA ALA A 75 -21.18 6.53 -18.64
C ALA A 75 -20.90 5.73 -19.93
N ASP A 76 -21.65 6.00 -21.01
CA ASP A 76 -21.45 5.29 -22.30
C ASP A 76 -20.03 5.50 -22.86
N ALA A 77 -19.49 6.71 -22.73
CA ALA A 77 -18.12 7.03 -23.14
C ALA A 77 -17.09 6.32 -22.26
N ALA A 78 -17.31 6.26 -20.95
CA ALA A 78 -16.46 5.53 -20.01
C ALA A 78 -16.37 4.03 -20.38
N TYR A 79 -17.52 3.38 -20.57
CA TYR A 79 -17.55 1.98 -20.99
C TYR A 79 -16.91 1.75 -22.38
N ALA A 80 -16.99 2.72 -23.28
CA ALA A 80 -16.32 2.65 -24.57
C ALA A 80 -14.79 2.65 -24.41
N GLN A 81 -14.23 3.46 -23.48
CA GLN A 81 -12.81 3.45 -23.17
C GLN A 81 -12.37 2.09 -22.63
N LEU A 82 -13.05 1.57 -21.61
CA LEU A 82 -12.75 0.26 -21.04
C LEU A 82 -12.89 -0.87 -22.07
N LYS A 83 -13.90 -0.84 -22.92
CA LYS A 83 -14.09 -1.83 -24.00
C LYS A 83 -12.96 -1.78 -25.03
N THR A 84 -12.44 -0.62 -25.34
CA THR A 84 -11.28 -0.46 -26.24
C THR A 84 -10.03 -1.00 -25.59
N MET A 85 -9.77 -0.64 -24.31
CA MET A 85 -8.64 -1.13 -23.51
C MET A 85 -8.66 -2.67 -23.41
N ALA A 86 -9.83 -3.28 -23.29
CA ALA A 86 -9.97 -4.73 -23.20
C ALA A 86 -9.36 -5.52 -24.38
N LYS A 87 -9.11 -4.86 -25.50
CA LYS A 87 -8.54 -5.44 -26.74
C LYS A 87 -7.09 -5.03 -26.95
N ASP A 88 -6.55 -4.18 -26.08
CA ASP A 88 -5.20 -3.68 -26.23
C ASP A 88 -4.17 -4.76 -25.85
N PRO A 89 -3.16 -5.04 -26.71
CA PRO A 89 -2.12 -6.01 -26.40
C PRO A 89 -1.20 -5.58 -25.24
N ALA A 90 -1.15 -4.29 -24.94
CA ALA A 90 -0.38 -3.75 -23.81
C ALA A 90 -1.09 -3.90 -22.46
N LEU A 91 -2.38 -4.31 -22.46
CA LEU A 91 -3.17 -4.51 -21.24
C LEU A 91 -2.54 -5.56 -20.32
N ARG A 92 -2.32 -5.20 -19.05
CA ARG A 92 -1.80 -6.06 -17.98
C ARG A 92 -2.89 -6.34 -16.93
N ASP A 93 -2.59 -7.23 -16.00
CA ASP A 93 -3.42 -7.57 -14.84
C ASP A 93 -3.76 -6.33 -14.00
N ARG A 94 -2.76 -5.47 -13.72
CA ARG A 94 -2.94 -4.23 -12.97
C ARG A 94 -4.01 -3.30 -13.55
N GLN A 95 -4.01 -3.01 -14.85
CA GLN A 95 -5.04 -2.15 -15.45
C GLN A 95 -6.42 -2.83 -15.43
N CYS A 96 -6.47 -4.15 -15.47
CA CYS A 96 -7.72 -4.88 -15.29
C CYS A 96 -8.26 -4.74 -13.86
N GLU A 97 -7.37 -4.80 -12.86
CA GLU A 97 -7.71 -4.59 -11.45
C GLU A 97 -8.24 -3.16 -11.22
N LEU A 98 -7.52 -2.14 -11.67
CA LEU A 98 -7.95 -0.75 -11.57
C LEU A 98 -9.32 -0.51 -12.22
N ALA A 99 -9.58 -1.10 -13.39
CA ALA A 99 -10.89 -1.02 -14.03
C ALA A 99 -11.98 -1.73 -13.22
N ALA A 100 -11.65 -2.84 -12.54
CA ALA A 100 -12.58 -3.52 -11.67
C ALA A 100 -12.91 -2.69 -10.42
N GLU A 101 -11.92 -2.11 -9.77
CA GLU A 101 -12.09 -1.23 -8.61
C GLU A 101 -12.92 0.00 -8.95
N LEU A 102 -12.61 0.64 -10.08
CA LEU A 102 -13.37 1.77 -10.60
C LEU A 102 -14.86 1.42 -10.74
N LEU A 103 -15.17 0.33 -11.43
CA LEU A 103 -16.55 -0.07 -11.67
C LEU A 103 -17.26 -0.50 -10.39
N ALA A 104 -16.56 -1.14 -9.45
CA ALA A 104 -17.11 -1.49 -8.14
C ALA A 104 -17.46 -0.22 -7.32
N THR A 105 -16.60 0.79 -7.37
CA THR A 105 -16.84 2.09 -6.70
C THR A 105 -18.08 2.80 -7.26
N HIS A 106 -18.30 2.68 -8.58
CA HIS A 106 -19.49 3.22 -9.25
C HIS A 106 -20.71 2.27 -9.21
N GLY A 107 -20.62 1.16 -8.49
CA GLY A 107 -21.75 0.24 -8.23
C GLY A 107 -22.04 -0.78 -9.34
N ASP A 108 -21.26 -0.83 -10.42
CA ASP A 108 -21.42 -1.85 -11.48
C ASP A 108 -20.62 -3.11 -11.11
N LEU A 109 -21.12 -3.83 -10.12
CA LEU A 109 -20.46 -5.01 -9.54
C LEU A 109 -20.31 -6.15 -10.56
N ASP A 110 -21.24 -6.29 -11.51
CA ASP A 110 -21.16 -7.33 -12.54
C ASP A 110 -20.01 -7.09 -13.53
N GLN A 111 -19.82 -5.86 -13.99
CA GLN A 111 -18.69 -5.52 -14.84
C GLN A 111 -17.37 -5.55 -14.05
N ALA A 112 -17.37 -5.07 -12.82
CA ALA A 112 -16.22 -5.17 -11.93
C ALA A 112 -15.74 -6.62 -11.80
N ALA A 113 -16.65 -7.57 -11.54
CA ALA A 113 -16.31 -8.99 -11.48
C ALA A 113 -15.71 -9.54 -12.78
N ARG A 114 -16.21 -9.09 -13.95
CA ARG A 114 -15.63 -9.48 -15.25
C ARG A 114 -14.22 -8.94 -15.44
N TRP A 115 -13.94 -7.75 -14.92
CA TRP A 115 -12.62 -7.17 -15.00
C TRP A 115 -11.63 -7.83 -14.02
N TYR A 116 -12.06 -8.21 -12.81
CA TYR A 116 -11.28 -9.07 -11.94
C TYR A 116 -11.00 -10.46 -12.53
N ASP A 117 -12.00 -11.08 -13.20
CA ASP A 117 -11.79 -12.35 -13.91
C ASP A 117 -10.77 -12.18 -15.05
N ARG A 118 -10.74 -11.02 -15.69
CA ARG A 118 -9.76 -10.69 -16.75
C ARG A 118 -8.37 -10.44 -16.17
N ALA A 119 -8.24 -9.82 -14.99
CA ALA A 119 -6.99 -9.68 -14.28
C ALA A 119 -6.44 -11.05 -13.90
N ALA A 120 -7.26 -11.89 -13.28
CA ALA A 120 -6.89 -13.24 -12.87
C ALA A 120 -6.44 -14.13 -14.04
N ALA A 121 -7.05 -13.97 -15.22
CA ALA A 121 -6.64 -14.69 -16.44
C ALA A 121 -5.30 -14.24 -17.04
N ARG A 122 -4.69 -13.17 -16.50
CA ARG A 122 -3.38 -12.64 -16.90
C ARG A 122 -2.26 -12.96 -15.93
N LEU A 123 -2.59 -13.61 -14.82
CA LEU A 123 -1.58 -14.04 -13.87
C LEU A 123 -0.56 -14.94 -14.53
N THR A 124 0.70 -14.68 -14.29
CA THR A 124 1.82 -15.49 -14.76
C THR A 124 1.96 -16.77 -13.93
N ASP A 125 2.63 -17.78 -14.50
CA ASP A 125 2.96 -19.00 -13.75
C ASP A 125 3.79 -18.68 -12.50
N GLU A 126 4.68 -17.68 -12.57
CA GLU A 126 5.49 -17.23 -11.43
C GLU A 126 4.62 -16.66 -10.30
N GLN A 127 3.64 -15.82 -10.61
CA GLN A 127 2.68 -15.28 -9.65
C GLN A 127 1.84 -16.39 -9.01
N LEU A 128 1.35 -17.33 -9.81
CA LEU A 128 0.58 -18.48 -9.33
C LEU A 128 1.42 -19.41 -8.45
N ASP A 129 2.67 -19.63 -8.81
CA ASP A 129 3.59 -20.45 -8.03
C ASP A 129 4.03 -19.76 -6.73
N ALA A 130 4.19 -18.44 -6.73
CA ALA A 130 4.44 -17.66 -5.53
C ALA A 130 3.26 -17.77 -4.55
N LEU A 131 2.02 -17.65 -5.04
CA LEU A 131 0.81 -17.87 -4.22
C LEU A 131 0.79 -19.27 -3.60
N ARG A 132 1.07 -20.33 -4.40
CA ARG A 132 1.06 -21.72 -3.93
C ARG A 132 2.14 -22.01 -2.88
N ARG A 133 3.27 -21.32 -2.96
CA ARG A 133 4.38 -21.44 -1.99
C ARG A 133 4.19 -20.58 -0.75
N GLY A 134 3.22 -19.68 -0.75
CA GLY A 134 3.07 -18.69 0.32
C GLY A 134 4.21 -17.67 0.34
N ASP A 135 4.75 -17.32 -0.85
CA ASP A 135 5.78 -16.30 -0.98
C ASP A 135 5.12 -14.92 -0.96
N GLU A 136 4.97 -14.39 0.25
CA GLU A 136 4.21 -13.16 0.52
C GLU A 136 4.76 -11.96 -0.26
N TRP A 137 6.08 -11.85 -0.44
CA TRP A 137 6.69 -10.70 -1.12
C TRP A 137 6.37 -10.61 -2.61
N ILE A 138 6.35 -11.76 -3.28
CA ILE A 138 6.07 -11.83 -4.72
C ILE A 138 4.56 -11.82 -4.97
N ALA A 139 3.80 -12.43 -4.06
CA ALA A 139 2.37 -12.68 -4.25
C ALA A 139 1.44 -11.59 -3.68
N ILE A 140 1.96 -10.56 -2.98
CA ILE A 140 1.13 -9.64 -2.20
C ILE A 140 0.08 -8.93 -3.05
N GLY A 141 0.46 -8.27 -4.14
CA GLY A 141 -0.48 -7.60 -5.06
C GLY A 141 -1.48 -8.58 -5.66
N THR A 142 -1.00 -9.76 -6.08
CA THR A 142 -1.85 -10.82 -6.63
C THR A 142 -2.84 -11.35 -5.59
N THR A 143 -2.43 -11.48 -4.33
CA THR A 143 -3.29 -11.91 -3.22
C THR A 143 -4.41 -10.90 -2.98
N ILE A 144 -4.09 -9.59 -2.97
CA ILE A 144 -5.08 -8.53 -2.80
C ILE A 144 -6.09 -8.55 -3.93
N MET A 145 -5.64 -8.58 -5.17
CA MET A 145 -6.50 -8.63 -6.34
C MET A 145 -7.44 -9.85 -6.32
N LEU A 146 -6.91 -11.05 -6.00
CA LEU A 146 -7.73 -12.27 -5.89
C LEU A 146 -8.70 -12.21 -4.72
N ARG A 147 -8.33 -11.60 -3.60
CA ARG A 147 -9.21 -11.38 -2.45
C ARG A 147 -10.37 -10.44 -2.79
N ASN A 148 -10.09 -9.32 -3.45
CA ASN A 148 -11.11 -8.39 -3.92
C ASN A 148 -12.06 -9.09 -4.90
N ARG A 149 -11.52 -9.89 -5.82
CA ARG A 149 -12.29 -10.74 -6.72
C ARG A 149 -13.20 -11.72 -5.96
N GLN A 150 -12.66 -12.45 -4.99
CA GLN A 150 -13.39 -13.42 -4.18
C GLN A 150 -14.55 -12.75 -3.41
N GLN A 151 -14.28 -11.64 -2.74
CA GLN A 151 -15.30 -10.89 -1.99
C GLN A 151 -16.43 -10.42 -2.91
N LEU A 152 -16.09 -9.85 -4.06
CA LEU A 152 -17.08 -9.40 -5.04
C LEU A 152 -17.92 -10.56 -5.61
N ARG A 153 -17.28 -11.70 -5.90
CA ARG A 153 -17.98 -12.92 -6.34
C ARG A 153 -18.95 -13.44 -5.28
N GLN A 154 -18.55 -13.40 -4.01
CA GLN A 154 -19.43 -13.76 -2.87
C GLN A 154 -20.63 -12.81 -2.78
N GLN A 155 -20.42 -11.49 -2.91
CA GLN A 155 -21.51 -10.50 -2.92
C GLN A 155 -22.50 -10.75 -4.06
N LEU A 156 -22.02 -11.23 -5.22
CA LEU A 156 -22.84 -11.58 -6.38
C LEU A 156 -23.42 -13.00 -6.29
N GLY A 157 -23.21 -13.73 -5.20
CA GLY A 157 -23.70 -15.11 -5.03
C GLY A 157 -23.03 -16.12 -5.96
N ARG A 158 -21.85 -15.82 -6.53
CA ARG A 158 -21.13 -16.74 -7.41
C ARG A 158 -20.40 -17.81 -6.59
N GLN A 159 -20.36 -19.02 -7.12
CA GLN A 159 -19.64 -20.12 -6.46
C GLN A 159 -18.13 -19.88 -6.46
N PRO A 160 -17.41 -20.25 -5.38
CA PRO A 160 -15.96 -20.24 -5.34
C PRO A 160 -15.35 -21.05 -6.48
N ASP A 161 -14.19 -20.61 -6.96
CA ASP A 161 -13.42 -21.36 -7.97
C ASP A 161 -12.00 -21.71 -7.44
N MET A 162 -11.19 -22.32 -8.31
CA MET A 162 -9.84 -22.78 -7.94
C MET A 162 -8.93 -21.63 -7.50
N LEU A 163 -9.10 -20.42 -8.05
CA LEU A 163 -8.29 -19.26 -7.66
C LEU A 163 -8.68 -18.74 -6.27
N ASP A 164 -9.96 -18.85 -5.93
CA ASP A 164 -10.44 -18.48 -4.60
C ASP A 164 -9.80 -19.35 -3.50
N SER A 165 -9.42 -20.62 -3.82
CA SER A 165 -8.73 -21.52 -2.89
C SER A 165 -7.22 -21.19 -2.70
N LEU A 166 -6.64 -20.37 -3.57
CA LEU A 166 -5.26 -19.89 -3.45
C LEU A 166 -5.15 -18.64 -2.57
N VAL A 167 -6.26 -17.98 -2.31
CA VAL A 167 -6.30 -16.81 -1.43
C VAL A 167 -6.19 -17.31 0.01
N PRO A 168 -5.17 -16.91 0.77
CA PRO A 168 -5.09 -17.24 2.19
C PRO A 168 -6.37 -16.78 2.91
N ASP A 169 -6.86 -17.59 3.83
CA ASP A 169 -7.97 -17.18 4.70
C ASP A 169 -7.64 -15.83 5.33
N LEU A 170 -8.65 -14.94 5.38
CA LEU A 170 -8.48 -13.72 6.14
C LEU A 170 -8.09 -14.10 7.56
N PRO A 171 -7.03 -13.53 8.13
CA PRO A 171 -6.78 -13.72 9.54
C PRO A 171 -8.03 -13.32 10.29
N ASP A 172 -8.37 -14.13 11.30
CA ASP A 172 -9.48 -13.88 12.21
C ASP A 172 -9.49 -12.38 12.56
N PRO A 173 -10.60 -11.65 12.42
CA PRO A 173 -10.67 -10.24 12.79
C PRO A 173 -10.26 -9.97 14.25
N GLU A 174 -10.24 -10.99 15.09
CA GLU A 174 -9.63 -10.94 16.42
C GLU A 174 -8.09 -11.16 16.42
N GLN A 175 -7.50 -11.57 15.27
CA GLN A 175 -6.05 -11.67 15.13
C GLN A 175 -5.53 -10.41 14.41
N PRO A 176 -4.55 -9.72 15.00
CA PRO A 176 -3.98 -8.51 14.38
C PRO A 176 -3.29 -8.88 13.06
N THR A 177 -3.75 -8.27 11.99
CA THR A 177 -3.06 -8.24 10.70
C THR A 177 -1.73 -7.50 10.84
N THR A 178 -0.70 -7.92 10.12
CA THR A 178 0.57 -7.19 10.12
C THR A 178 0.37 -5.78 9.56
N SER A 179 1.18 -4.82 10.01
CA SER A 179 1.08 -3.43 9.53
C SER A 179 1.31 -3.35 8.01
N GLU A 180 2.09 -4.26 7.45
CA GLU A 180 2.36 -4.38 6.03
C GLU A 180 1.13 -4.86 5.25
N GLU A 181 0.42 -5.87 5.73
CA GLU A 181 -0.83 -6.36 5.11
C GLU A 181 -1.92 -5.28 5.07
N LEU A 182 -2.00 -4.44 6.11
CA LEU A 182 -2.96 -3.33 6.14
C LEU A 182 -2.62 -2.22 5.14
N LEU A 183 -1.34 -1.92 4.96
CA LEU A 183 -0.90 -0.89 4.02
C LEU A 183 -1.13 -1.29 2.56
N ASP A 184 -0.97 -2.59 2.25
CA ASP A 184 -1.15 -3.12 0.90
C ASP A 184 -2.62 -3.32 0.50
N SER A 185 -3.52 -3.41 1.47
CA SER A 185 -4.96 -3.55 1.19
C SER A 185 -5.62 -2.27 0.67
N GLY A 186 -4.86 -1.16 0.49
CA GLY A 186 -5.41 0.16 0.23
C GLY A 186 -6.18 0.74 1.43
N PHE A 187 -6.31 -0.04 2.50
CA PHE A 187 -6.86 0.42 3.76
C PHE A 187 -5.79 1.19 4.52
N VAL A 188 -5.95 2.49 4.62
CA VAL A 188 -5.07 3.32 5.44
C VAL A 188 -5.56 3.28 6.88
N PRO A 189 -4.89 2.56 7.79
CA PRO A 189 -5.33 2.45 9.16
C PRO A 189 -5.24 3.82 9.85
N ARG A 190 -6.21 4.10 10.71
CA ARG A 190 -6.19 5.34 11.52
C ARG A 190 -5.00 5.36 12.50
N GLN A 191 -4.55 4.18 12.92
CA GLN A 191 -3.44 4.03 13.87
C GLN A 191 -2.66 2.76 13.57
N VAL A 192 -1.33 2.85 13.58
CA VAL A 192 -0.41 1.73 13.43
C VAL A 192 0.51 1.63 14.64
N ARG A 193 0.74 0.42 15.14
CA ARG A 193 1.70 0.14 16.22
C ARG A 193 2.95 -0.48 15.63
N MET A 194 4.10 0.15 15.88
CA MET A 194 5.41 -0.27 15.38
C MET A 194 6.27 -0.79 16.51
N LEU A 195 6.72 -2.05 16.43
CA LEU A 195 7.65 -2.62 17.39
C LEU A 195 9.07 -2.11 17.15
N THR A 196 9.75 -1.75 18.21
CA THR A 196 11.20 -1.50 18.20
C THR A 196 11.83 -1.97 19.49
N PHE A 197 13.13 -2.26 19.45
CA PHE A 197 13.92 -2.43 20.64
C PHE A 197 14.65 -1.11 20.95
N GLN A 198 14.52 -0.61 22.18
CA GLN A 198 15.39 0.47 22.65
C GLN A 198 16.83 -0.03 22.79
N ARG A 199 17.80 0.86 22.91
CA ARG A 199 19.25 0.56 22.80
C ARG A 199 19.74 -0.57 23.70
N ASP A 200 19.26 -0.63 24.94
CA ASP A 200 19.56 -1.67 25.90
C ASP A 200 18.95 -3.02 25.46
N GLN A 201 17.69 -3.02 25.08
CA GLN A 201 16.97 -4.19 24.64
C GLN A 201 17.49 -4.71 23.28
N ARG A 202 17.89 -3.81 22.37
CA ARG A 202 18.48 -4.20 21.10
C ARG A 202 19.76 -5.01 21.25
N ARG A 203 20.63 -4.64 22.20
CA ARG A 203 21.84 -5.43 22.49
C ARG A 203 21.50 -6.83 23.00
N LEU A 204 20.47 -6.95 23.83
CA LEU A 204 19.97 -8.24 24.30
C LEU A 204 19.37 -9.06 23.14
N ALA A 205 18.56 -8.43 22.28
CA ALA A 205 17.99 -9.08 21.09
C ALA A 205 19.09 -9.61 20.16
N GLN A 206 20.15 -8.83 19.92
CA GLN A 206 21.29 -9.23 19.10
C GLN A 206 22.06 -10.43 19.68
N GLN A 207 22.19 -10.49 21.01
CA GLN A 207 22.83 -11.62 21.70
C GLN A 207 21.94 -12.88 21.66
N ARG A 208 20.63 -12.71 21.78
CA ARG A 208 19.68 -13.82 21.86
C ARG A 208 19.32 -14.40 20.50
N TRP A 209 19.27 -13.56 19.47
CA TRP A 209 18.91 -13.92 18.09
C TRP A 209 20.00 -13.44 17.13
N PRO A 210 21.18 -14.07 17.13
CA PRO A 210 22.25 -13.71 16.21
C PRO A 210 21.80 -13.95 14.77
N GLY A 211 22.16 -13.04 13.87
CA GLY A 211 21.71 -13.04 12.48
C GLY A 211 20.55 -12.10 12.17
N GLU A 212 19.64 -11.85 13.13
CA GLU A 212 18.46 -11.01 12.90
C GLU A 212 18.71 -9.50 13.07
N TYR A 213 19.65 -9.11 13.92
CA TYR A 213 19.92 -7.71 14.28
C TYR A 213 21.38 -7.34 14.06
N GLU A 214 21.97 -7.76 12.95
CA GLU A 214 23.41 -7.56 12.63
C GLU A 214 23.73 -6.11 12.20
N GLN A 215 22.73 -5.37 11.75
CA GLN A 215 22.92 -3.98 11.33
C GLN A 215 23.57 -3.14 12.43
N PRO A 216 24.46 -2.18 12.09
CA PRO A 216 24.96 -1.21 13.03
C PRO A 216 23.79 -0.48 13.75
N GLU A 217 23.96 -0.22 15.04
CA GLU A 217 22.88 0.34 15.88
C GLU A 217 22.30 1.63 15.30
N ASP A 218 23.15 2.50 14.79
CA ASP A 218 22.73 3.77 14.22
C ASP A 218 21.97 3.62 12.88
N GLU A 219 22.31 2.62 12.06
CA GLU A 219 21.60 2.28 10.82
C GLU A 219 20.22 1.72 11.12
N TYR A 220 20.10 0.86 12.10
CA TYR A 220 18.82 0.31 12.55
C TYR A 220 17.82 1.42 12.91
N TYR A 221 18.23 2.39 13.73
CA TYR A 221 17.33 3.48 14.10
C TYR A 221 17.08 4.48 12.98
N ALA A 222 18.02 4.67 12.07
CA ALA A 222 17.83 5.50 10.89
C ALA A 222 16.85 4.85 9.90
N ALA A 223 16.95 3.54 9.69
CA ALA A 223 16.04 2.79 8.84
C ALA A 223 14.61 2.78 9.41
N ALA A 224 14.45 2.54 10.72
CA ALA A 224 13.15 2.60 11.38
C ALA A 224 12.50 3.99 11.28
N GLU A 225 13.27 5.06 11.53
CA GLU A 225 12.78 6.44 11.39
C GLU A 225 12.37 6.76 9.96
N HIS A 226 13.14 6.30 8.96
CA HIS A 226 12.83 6.49 7.55
C HIS A 226 11.54 5.75 7.16
N ASN A 227 11.44 4.47 7.50
CA ASN A 227 10.26 3.65 7.23
C ASN A 227 8.99 4.25 7.85
N TRP A 228 9.05 4.68 9.11
CA TRP A 228 7.87 5.27 9.76
C TRP A 228 7.45 6.61 9.14
N ARG A 229 8.38 7.37 8.57
CA ARG A 229 8.04 8.56 7.78
C ARG A 229 7.29 8.17 6.50
N GLN A 230 7.76 7.17 5.77
CA GLN A 230 7.05 6.66 4.60
C GLN A 230 5.65 6.18 4.94
N VAL A 231 5.51 5.40 6.03
CA VAL A 231 4.20 4.93 6.52
C VAL A 231 3.27 6.09 6.87
N ARG A 232 3.78 7.14 7.53
CA ARG A 232 2.97 8.33 7.80
C ARG A 232 2.59 9.06 6.51
N ASP A 233 3.53 9.20 5.59
CA ASP A 233 3.35 9.92 4.32
C ASP A 233 2.39 9.15 3.37
N SER A 234 2.18 7.84 3.57
CA SER A 234 1.11 7.06 2.91
C SER A 234 -0.30 7.34 3.45
N GLY A 235 -0.45 8.23 4.43
CA GLY A 235 -1.76 8.69 4.92
C GLY A 235 -2.20 8.11 6.26
N VAL A 236 -1.38 7.26 6.91
CA VAL A 236 -1.66 6.73 8.25
C VAL A 236 -1.89 7.87 9.25
N GLY A 237 -3.00 7.83 9.97
CA GLY A 237 -3.43 8.91 10.87
C GLY A 237 -2.50 9.10 12.06
N SER A 238 -2.01 8.03 12.69
CA SER A 238 -1.05 8.08 13.80
C SER A 238 -0.19 6.82 13.86
N ILE A 239 1.05 6.99 14.28
CA ILE A 239 1.98 5.89 14.56
C ILE A 239 2.29 5.88 16.06
N THR A 240 2.25 4.68 16.63
CA THR A 240 2.58 4.45 18.04
C THR A 240 3.69 3.42 18.12
N VAL A 241 4.76 3.72 18.84
CA VAL A 241 5.93 2.85 18.97
C VAL A 241 5.82 2.02 20.23
N VAL A 242 5.91 0.72 20.09
CA VAL A 242 6.02 -0.25 21.18
C VAL A 242 7.50 -0.54 21.43
N ALA A 243 8.00 -0.10 22.58
CA ALA A 243 9.35 -0.41 23.03
C ALA A 243 9.36 -1.83 23.63
N ALA A 244 9.69 -2.83 22.81
CA ALA A 244 9.64 -4.21 23.23
C ALA A 244 10.74 -4.57 24.23
N VAL A 245 10.38 -5.41 25.20
CA VAL A 245 11.29 -6.08 26.11
C VAL A 245 11.59 -7.47 25.56
N VAL A 246 12.87 -7.82 25.42
CA VAL A 246 13.31 -9.07 24.79
C VAL A 246 12.73 -10.31 25.47
N ASP A 247 12.74 -10.35 26.80
CA ASP A 247 12.25 -11.50 27.55
C ASP A 247 10.73 -11.64 27.45
N ASP A 248 9.99 -10.53 27.44
CA ASP A 248 8.53 -10.53 27.31
C ASP A 248 8.11 -11.01 25.92
N LEU A 249 8.77 -10.51 24.86
CA LEU A 249 8.52 -10.97 23.50
C LEU A 249 8.87 -12.46 23.33
N ALA A 250 9.97 -12.92 23.92
CA ALA A 250 10.36 -14.32 23.86
C ALA A 250 9.34 -15.23 24.57
N ALA A 251 8.90 -14.86 25.74
CA ALA A 251 7.87 -15.61 26.49
C ALA A 251 6.52 -15.61 25.75
N PHE A 252 6.16 -14.48 25.14
CA PHE A 252 4.96 -14.38 24.32
C PHE A 252 5.03 -15.29 23.09
N ALA A 253 6.15 -15.30 22.39
CA ALA A 253 6.38 -16.15 21.22
C ALA A 253 6.35 -17.64 21.59
N GLU A 254 7.00 -18.03 22.67
CA GLU A 254 7.00 -19.40 23.20
C GLU A 254 5.57 -19.88 23.52
N LYS A 255 4.77 -19.05 24.17
CA LYS A 255 3.36 -19.33 24.46
C LYS A 255 2.53 -19.64 23.21
N HIS A 256 2.89 -19.02 22.09
CA HIS A 256 2.19 -19.19 20.81
C HIS A 256 2.86 -20.19 19.86
N GLY A 257 3.98 -20.80 20.25
CA GLY A 257 4.69 -21.79 19.44
C GLY A 257 5.32 -21.23 18.15
N VAL A 258 5.63 -19.91 18.12
CA VAL A 258 6.16 -19.19 16.96
C VAL A 258 7.52 -18.61 17.30
N SER A 259 8.40 -18.42 16.28
CA SER A 259 9.67 -17.73 16.51
C SER A 259 9.46 -16.28 16.96
N PRO A 260 10.20 -15.79 17.97
CA PRO A 260 10.15 -14.39 18.38
C PRO A 260 10.68 -13.41 17.31
N THR A 261 11.33 -13.93 16.27
CA THR A 261 11.81 -13.14 15.13
C THR A 261 10.77 -13.01 14.01
N ASP A 262 9.72 -13.80 14.05
CA ASP A 262 8.61 -13.75 13.09
C ASP A 262 7.85 -12.42 13.17
N SER A 263 7.54 -11.84 12.01
CA SER A 263 6.84 -10.56 11.91
C SER A 263 5.43 -10.62 12.49
N SER A 264 4.72 -11.73 12.30
CA SER A 264 3.35 -11.91 12.78
C SER A 264 3.27 -11.91 14.31
N ILE A 265 4.19 -12.59 14.98
CA ILE A 265 4.23 -12.62 16.45
C ILE A 265 4.64 -11.27 17.05
N LYS A 266 5.56 -10.54 16.39
CA LYS A 266 5.93 -9.18 16.78
C LYS A 266 4.73 -8.24 16.71
N GLN A 267 3.94 -8.35 15.63
CA GLN A 267 2.72 -7.56 15.47
C GLN A 267 1.67 -7.89 16.53
N ARG A 268 1.40 -9.16 16.77
CA ARG A 268 0.47 -9.61 17.82
C ARG A 268 0.92 -9.11 19.21
N TYR A 269 2.22 -9.17 19.50
CA TYR A 269 2.78 -8.65 20.74
C TYR A 269 2.52 -7.15 20.90
N CYS A 270 2.63 -6.35 19.83
CA CYS A 270 2.33 -4.92 19.86
C CYS A 270 0.94 -4.61 20.41
N HIS A 271 -0.05 -5.45 20.13
CA HIS A 271 -1.42 -5.26 20.59
C HIS A 271 -1.66 -5.67 22.05
N THR A 272 -0.75 -6.44 22.65
CA THR A 272 -0.81 -6.79 24.08
C THR A 272 -0.28 -5.70 25.01
N VAL A 273 0.51 -4.77 24.46
CA VAL A 273 1.10 -3.68 25.26
C VAL A 273 0.07 -2.58 25.47
N PRO A 274 -0.22 -2.20 26.72
CA PRO A 274 -1.12 -1.10 27.06
C PRO A 274 -0.73 0.22 26.39
N GLU A 275 -1.70 1.04 26.03
CA GLU A 275 -1.46 2.28 25.28
C GLU A 275 -0.60 3.30 26.05
N ASP A 276 -0.76 3.36 27.35
CA ASP A 276 0.01 4.22 28.26
C ASP A 276 1.50 3.83 28.36
N LEU A 277 1.88 2.63 27.93
CA LEU A 277 3.25 2.16 27.82
C LEU A 277 3.86 2.32 26.42
N THR A 278 3.14 2.93 25.50
CA THR A 278 3.59 3.18 24.14
C THR A 278 4.10 4.61 23.96
N ILE A 279 4.82 4.85 22.87
CA ILE A 279 5.41 6.16 22.57
C ILE A 279 4.73 6.70 21.29
N ALA A 280 4.08 7.86 21.38
CA ALA A 280 3.55 8.52 20.18
C ALA A 280 4.70 8.93 19.25
N TRP A 281 4.55 8.63 17.94
CA TRP A 281 5.54 9.01 16.94
C TRP A 281 4.94 9.97 15.89
N PRO A 282 5.67 11.02 15.48
CA PRO A 282 6.95 11.46 16.04
C PRO A 282 6.79 12.05 17.45
N PRO A 283 7.73 11.80 18.35
CA PRO A 283 7.72 12.47 19.65
C PRO A 283 7.81 13.99 19.51
N GLU A 284 7.37 14.71 20.52
CA GLU A 284 7.61 16.15 20.56
C GLU A 284 9.10 16.47 20.39
N ARG A 285 9.40 17.54 19.69
CA ARG A 285 10.78 17.91 19.32
C ARG A 285 11.78 17.90 20.48
N ASN A 286 11.33 18.25 21.67
CA ASN A 286 12.16 18.29 22.88
C ASN A 286 11.99 17.09 23.81
N ALA A 287 11.08 16.18 23.51
CA ALA A 287 10.87 14.95 24.28
C ALA A 287 12.06 13.99 24.14
N PRO A 288 12.21 13.02 25.07
CA PRO A 288 13.15 11.91 24.92
C PRO A 288 12.96 11.19 23.59
N CYS A 289 14.07 10.73 23.00
CA CYS A 289 13.98 9.99 21.75
C CYS A 289 13.44 8.59 21.98
N TRP A 290 12.56 8.15 21.08
CA TRP A 290 11.94 6.83 21.10
C TRP A 290 12.96 5.66 21.11
N CYS A 291 14.17 5.88 20.60
CA CYS A 291 15.23 4.87 20.56
C CYS A 291 15.89 4.56 21.93
N GLY A 292 15.47 5.21 23.00
CA GLY A 292 16.03 5.02 24.35
C GLY A 292 17.41 5.65 24.57
N SER A 293 17.86 6.55 23.69
CA SER A 293 19.19 7.20 23.81
C SER A 293 19.28 8.26 24.89
N THR A 294 18.21 8.56 25.61
CA THR A 294 18.07 9.67 26.57
C THR A 294 18.25 11.08 25.99
N ARG A 295 18.68 11.19 24.72
CA ARG A 295 18.81 12.47 24.01
C ARG A 295 17.43 12.97 23.57
N LYS A 296 17.30 14.29 23.40
CA LYS A 296 16.10 14.89 22.80
C LYS A 296 15.92 14.40 21.37
N TYR A 297 14.68 14.10 20.96
CA TYR A 297 14.36 13.58 19.64
C TYR A 297 14.98 14.42 18.50
N LYS A 298 14.86 15.77 18.55
CA LYS A 298 15.49 16.69 17.57
C LYS A 298 17.01 16.58 17.47
N LYS A 299 17.69 16.03 18.46
CA LYS A 299 19.15 15.84 18.48
C LYS A 299 19.58 14.38 18.29
N CYS A 300 18.63 13.52 17.96
CA CYS A 300 18.80 12.09 17.79
C CYS A 300 18.21 11.60 16.46
N CYS A 301 17.16 10.77 16.48
CA CYS A 301 16.62 10.11 15.29
C CYS A 301 15.94 11.07 14.29
N SER A 302 15.45 12.23 14.72
CA SER A 302 14.82 13.17 13.80
C SER A 302 15.77 13.88 12.82
N ARG A 303 17.08 13.74 13.00
CA ARG A 303 18.06 14.34 12.08
C ARG A 303 18.15 13.51 10.80
N PRO A 304 18.01 14.12 9.61
CA PRO A 304 18.39 13.45 8.37
C PRO A 304 19.88 13.11 8.44
N ARG A 305 20.23 11.89 8.11
CA ARG A 305 21.62 11.43 7.95
C ARG A 305 21.94 11.26 6.48
#